data_f640ab6aa24b3cdfbbcfde8d7cb39b18
#
_entry.id   f640ab6aa24b3cdfbbcfde8d7cb39b18
#
_cell.length_a   1.000
_cell.length_b   1.000
_cell.length_c   1.000
_cell.angle_alpha   90.00
_cell.angle_beta   90.00
_cell.angle_gamma   90.00
#
_symmetry.space_group_name_H-M   'P 1'
#
loop_
_entity.id
_entity.type
_entity.pdbx_description
1 polymer ?
#
loop_
_entity_poly.entity_id
_entity_poly.type
_entity_poly.pdbx_seq_one_letter_code
_entity_poly.pdbx_strand_id
1 'polypeptide(L)'
;MFRIIIYSFSLFYILVGNDHQYPQAWDELQSNEGWQLIKETDRVKIFTKQISASQLPAHRAEMISSLDMETLIRTAWKVEESTEVFPNAYIIEAGIYKKNGQSGYTAFQVFDIPFMTPRLYQFNSIRLENSVHWSRAVNLDKSFNPNDLLLPPVNFGSWQVEKYGNKSKLIYRLCTDPGGAVPIWIVKMANQRY
;
A
#
# COMPACT_ATOMS: atom_id res chain seq x y z
N MET A 1 36.90 34.75 6.93
CA MET A 1 35.51 35.10 6.58
C MET A 1 34.96 33.97 5.71
N PHE A 2 34.49 32.87 6.31
CA PHE A 2 33.91 31.70 5.63
C PHE A 2 32.40 31.79 5.65
N ARG A 3 31.78 32.00 4.50
CA ARG A 3 30.34 31.92 4.34
C ARG A 3 29.98 30.45 4.11
N ILE A 4 29.33 29.85 5.09
CA ILE A 4 28.66 28.53 4.98
C ILE A 4 27.43 28.75 4.14
N ILE A 5 27.38 28.15 2.95
CA ILE A 5 26.19 28.08 2.10
C ILE A 5 25.42 26.85 2.53
N ILE A 6 24.36 27.05 3.33
CA ILE A 6 23.36 26.05 3.61
C ILE A 6 22.42 26.03 2.41
N TYR A 7 22.63 25.11 1.45
CA TYR A 7 21.61 24.81 0.45
C TYR A 7 20.57 23.90 1.08
N SER A 8 19.38 24.47 1.21
CA SER A 8 18.20 23.82 1.75
C SER A 8 17.78 22.63 0.87
N PHE A 9 17.62 21.49 1.51
CA PHE A 9 17.01 20.27 0.98
C PHE A 9 15.50 20.40 0.71
N SER A 10 14.97 21.62 0.58
CA SER A 10 13.52 21.91 0.50
C SER A 10 12.94 21.92 -0.92
N LEU A 11 13.70 21.60 -1.98
CA LEU A 11 13.22 21.81 -3.35
C LEU A 11 12.81 20.56 -4.12
N PHE A 12 12.82 19.38 -3.51
CA PHE A 12 12.40 18.15 -4.20
C PHE A 12 10.94 17.70 -3.90
N TYR A 13 10.23 18.43 -3.04
CA TYR A 13 8.83 18.12 -2.70
C TYR A 13 7.79 18.73 -3.65
N ILE A 14 8.16 19.46 -4.69
CA ILE A 14 7.23 20.33 -5.45
C ILE A 14 6.70 19.69 -6.75
N LEU A 15 7.13 18.48 -7.14
CA LEU A 15 6.69 17.89 -8.42
C LEU A 15 5.97 16.53 -8.33
N VAL A 16 5.76 15.99 -7.15
CA VAL A 16 4.81 14.89 -6.97
C VAL A 16 3.52 15.54 -6.47
N GLY A 17 2.52 15.65 -7.33
CA GLY A 17 1.23 16.23 -6.98
C GLY A 17 0.76 15.70 -5.62
N ASN A 18 0.59 16.62 -4.66
CA ASN A 18 0.13 16.36 -3.29
C ASN A 18 -1.35 15.96 -3.26
N ASP A 19 -1.73 14.90 -3.97
CA ASP A 19 -3.04 14.28 -3.85
C ASP A 19 -3.05 13.14 -2.81
N HIS A 20 -2.23 13.24 -1.76
CA HIS A 20 -2.43 12.41 -0.58
C HIS A 20 -3.67 12.93 0.15
N GLN A 21 -4.77 12.22 0.02
CA GLN A 21 -6.03 12.50 0.73
C GLN A 21 -5.81 12.55 2.26
N TYR A 22 -4.68 12.02 2.76
CA TYR A 22 -4.32 11.89 4.17
C TYR A 22 -2.84 12.19 4.42
N PRO A 23 -2.33 13.43 4.21
CA PRO A 23 -0.89 13.70 4.31
C PRO A 23 -0.31 13.38 5.69
N GLN A 24 -0.99 13.75 6.78
CA GLN A 24 -0.55 13.43 8.14
C GLN A 24 -0.52 11.92 8.40
N ALA A 25 -1.56 11.20 8.03
CA ALA A 25 -1.63 9.75 8.21
C ALA A 25 -0.60 9.00 7.33
N TRP A 26 -0.20 9.59 6.20
CA TRP A 26 0.89 9.08 5.39
C TRP A 26 2.22 9.14 6.15
N ASP A 27 2.54 10.26 6.77
CA ASP A 27 3.76 10.42 7.57
C ASP A 27 3.75 9.47 8.78
N GLU A 28 2.59 9.32 9.45
CA GLU A 28 2.40 8.33 10.50
C GLU A 28 2.66 6.90 10.02
N LEU A 29 2.17 6.53 8.81
CA LEU A 29 2.35 5.20 8.22
C LEU A 29 3.81 4.92 7.87
N GLN A 30 4.53 5.92 7.34
CA GLN A 30 5.93 5.77 6.93
C GLN A 30 6.91 5.84 8.10
N SER A 31 6.54 6.46 9.20
CA SER A 31 7.36 6.51 10.42
C SER A 31 7.68 5.10 10.93
N ASN A 32 8.91 4.88 11.39
CA ASN A 32 9.31 3.63 12.02
C ASN A 32 8.89 3.50 13.49
N GLU A 33 8.36 4.56 14.09
CA GLU A 33 7.95 4.61 15.50
C GLU A 33 6.53 4.09 15.69
N GLY A 34 6.24 3.57 16.87
CA GLY A 34 4.89 3.18 17.32
C GLY A 34 4.36 1.85 16.75
N TRP A 35 5.14 1.11 15.96
CA TRP A 35 4.77 -0.21 15.49
C TRP A 35 4.90 -1.28 16.59
N GLN A 36 3.86 -2.05 16.79
CA GLN A 36 3.81 -3.18 17.73
C GLN A 36 3.89 -4.48 16.96
N LEU A 37 4.87 -5.34 17.27
CA LEU A 37 4.99 -6.67 16.71
C LEU A 37 3.82 -7.54 17.20
N ILE A 38 3.04 -8.08 16.26
CA ILE A 38 1.90 -8.97 16.56
C ILE A 38 2.16 -10.42 16.15
N LYS A 39 3.10 -10.64 15.21
CA LYS A 39 3.48 -11.97 14.78
C LYS A 39 4.88 -11.98 14.19
N GLU A 40 5.60 -13.06 14.45
CA GLU A 40 6.89 -13.37 13.86
C GLU A 40 6.94 -14.84 13.45
N THR A 41 7.43 -15.08 12.24
CA THR A 41 7.77 -16.38 11.70
C THR A 41 9.21 -16.35 11.18
N ASP A 42 9.75 -17.48 10.75
CA ASP A 42 11.09 -17.55 10.15
C ASP A 42 11.27 -16.65 8.91
N ARG A 43 10.17 -16.24 8.28
CA ARG A 43 10.20 -15.50 7.00
C ARG A 43 9.62 -14.10 7.09
N VAL A 44 8.64 -13.87 7.97
CA VAL A 44 7.85 -12.63 7.99
C VAL A 44 7.64 -12.16 9.42
N LYS A 45 7.82 -10.84 9.64
CA LYS A 45 7.40 -10.13 10.85
C LYS A 45 6.20 -9.27 10.50
N ILE A 46 5.15 -9.29 11.32
CA ILE A 46 3.94 -8.50 11.14
C ILE A 46 3.77 -7.58 12.34
N PHE A 47 3.53 -6.31 12.04
CA PHE A 47 3.33 -5.26 13.03
C PHE A 47 2.00 -4.57 12.79
N THR A 48 1.49 -3.95 13.84
CA THR A 48 0.30 -3.10 13.79
C THR A 48 0.57 -1.75 14.44
N LYS A 49 -0.16 -0.72 14.02
CA LYS A 49 -0.07 0.64 14.53
C LYS A 49 -1.40 1.37 14.33
N GLN A 50 -1.88 2.05 15.37
CA GLN A 50 -3.00 2.97 15.20
C GLN A 50 -2.52 4.27 14.55
N ILE A 51 -3.21 4.69 13.50
CA ILE A 51 -2.93 5.95 12.79
C ILE A 51 -4.22 6.75 12.60
N SER A 52 -4.10 8.05 12.32
CA SER A 52 -5.22 9.01 12.35
C SER A 52 -6.27 8.81 11.25
N ALA A 53 -5.94 8.12 10.16
CA ALA A 53 -6.84 7.99 8.99
C ALA A 53 -7.95 6.96 9.16
N SER A 54 -7.87 6.04 10.13
CA SER A 54 -8.82 4.93 10.28
C SER A 54 -8.99 4.52 11.73
N GLN A 55 -10.17 4.01 12.08
CA GLN A 55 -10.37 3.32 13.35
C GLN A 55 -9.74 1.91 13.34
N LEU A 56 -9.52 1.33 12.16
CA LEU A 56 -8.79 0.08 12.02
C LEU A 56 -7.29 0.36 12.03
N PRO A 57 -6.49 -0.49 12.68
CA PRO A 57 -5.05 -0.29 12.72
C PRO A 57 -4.42 -0.48 11.33
N ALA A 58 -3.35 0.27 11.07
CA ALA A 58 -2.45 0.01 9.96
C ALA A 58 -1.59 -1.23 10.24
N HIS A 59 -1.16 -1.89 9.17
CA HIS A 59 -0.31 -3.06 9.21
C HIS A 59 1.02 -2.83 8.50
N ARG A 60 2.09 -3.42 9.02
CA ARG A 60 3.40 -3.51 8.39
C ARG A 60 3.86 -4.95 8.37
N ALA A 61 4.27 -5.44 7.21
CA ALA A 61 4.94 -6.74 7.07
C ALA A 61 6.38 -6.54 6.59
N GLU A 62 7.31 -7.28 7.17
CA GLU A 62 8.71 -7.26 6.79
C GLU A 62 9.16 -8.68 6.44
N MET A 63 9.86 -8.82 5.31
CA MET A 63 10.36 -10.10 4.82
C MET A 63 11.79 -9.96 4.29
N ILE A 64 12.64 -10.93 4.58
CA ILE A 64 13.96 -11.06 3.96
C ILE A 64 13.87 -11.99 2.77
N SER A 65 14.33 -11.52 1.60
CA SER A 65 14.28 -12.22 0.33
C SER A 65 15.68 -12.37 -0.28
N SER A 66 15.90 -13.48 -0.99
CA SER A 66 17.09 -13.66 -1.83
C SER A 66 16.95 -12.99 -3.22
N LEU A 67 15.75 -12.55 -3.59
CA LEU A 67 15.53 -11.81 -4.84
C LEU A 67 16.19 -10.43 -4.74
N ASP A 68 16.66 -9.92 -5.86
CA ASP A 68 17.21 -8.58 -5.96
C ASP A 68 16.12 -7.51 -5.81
N MET A 69 16.53 -6.28 -5.49
CA MET A 69 15.64 -5.18 -5.20
C MET A 69 14.76 -4.80 -6.41
N GLU A 70 15.33 -4.79 -7.62
CA GLU A 70 14.59 -4.45 -8.85
C GLU A 70 13.50 -5.47 -9.14
N THR A 71 13.77 -6.74 -8.95
CA THR A 71 12.77 -7.82 -9.11
C THR A 71 11.61 -7.63 -8.14
N LEU A 72 11.89 -7.35 -6.85
CA LEU A 72 10.84 -7.13 -5.85
C LEU A 72 9.98 -5.90 -6.16
N ILE A 73 10.62 -4.78 -6.51
CA ILE A 73 9.91 -3.54 -6.85
C ILE A 73 9.10 -3.71 -8.14
N ARG A 74 9.65 -4.37 -9.15
CA ARG A 74 8.94 -4.66 -10.39
C ARG A 74 7.72 -5.53 -10.16
N THR A 75 7.83 -6.54 -9.29
CA THR A 75 6.68 -7.39 -8.93
C THR A 75 5.59 -6.58 -8.21
N ALA A 76 5.97 -5.72 -7.26
CA ALA A 76 5.03 -4.84 -6.56
C ALA A 76 4.38 -3.79 -7.50
N TRP A 77 5.08 -3.41 -8.58
CA TRP A 77 4.59 -2.43 -9.56
C TRP A 77 3.56 -3.00 -10.54
N LYS A 78 3.61 -4.29 -10.84
CA LYS A 78 2.76 -4.94 -11.86
C LYS A 78 1.41 -5.33 -11.26
N VAL A 79 0.52 -4.35 -11.10
CA VAL A 79 -0.79 -4.57 -10.50
C VAL A 79 -1.65 -5.56 -11.29
N GLU A 80 -1.51 -5.61 -12.61
CA GLU A 80 -2.26 -6.52 -13.47
C GLU A 80 -1.95 -8.01 -13.19
N GLU A 81 -0.76 -8.29 -12.65
CA GLU A 81 -0.35 -9.65 -12.27
C GLU A 81 -0.79 -10.02 -10.84
N SER A 82 -1.55 -9.15 -10.14
CA SER A 82 -1.90 -9.35 -8.71
C SER A 82 -2.64 -10.65 -8.44
N THR A 83 -3.50 -11.11 -9.34
CA THR A 83 -4.25 -12.36 -9.20
C THR A 83 -3.34 -13.59 -9.23
N GLU A 84 -2.23 -13.52 -9.96
CA GLU A 84 -1.25 -14.60 -10.09
C GLU A 84 -0.21 -14.52 -8.95
N VAL A 85 0.27 -13.32 -8.65
CA VAL A 85 1.29 -13.08 -7.62
C VAL A 85 0.75 -13.33 -6.21
N PHE A 86 -0.53 -13.02 -5.98
CA PHE A 86 -1.19 -13.16 -4.67
C PHE A 86 -2.43 -14.07 -4.72
N PRO A 87 -2.28 -15.35 -5.07
CA PRO A 87 -3.43 -16.26 -5.32
C PRO A 87 -4.35 -16.46 -4.11
N ASN A 88 -3.88 -16.20 -2.90
CA ASN A 88 -4.66 -16.33 -1.66
C ASN A 88 -5.19 -15.00 -1.11
N ALA A 89 -5.03 -13.89 -1.85
CA ALA A 89 -5.46 -12.57 -1.39
C ALA A 89 -6.91 -12.24 -1.72
N TYR A 90 -7.67 -13.19 -2.29
CA TYR A 90 -9.05 -12.98 -2.76
C TYR A 90 -9.20 -11.89 -3.82
N ILE A 91 -8.13 -11.55 -4.55
CA ILE A 91 -8.18 -10.66 -5.70
C ILE A 91 -8.71 -11.46 -6.88
N ILE A 92 -9.86 -11.06 -7.41
CA ILE A 92 -10.51 -11.73 -8.55
C ILE A 92 -10.28 -10.99 -9.87
N GLU A 93 -9.96 -9.70 -9.79
CA GLU A 93 -9.68 -8.86 -10.95
C GLU A 93 -8.72 -7.73 -10.56
N ALA A 94 -7.80 -7.38 -11.46
CA ALA A 94 -6.90 -6.25 -11.31
C ALA A 94 -6.52 -5.66 -12.66
N GLY A 95 -6.29 -4.34 -12.71
CA GLY A 95 -5.91 -3.69 -13.95
C GLY A 95 -5.57 -2.22 -13.80
N ILE A 96 -5.08 -1.64 -14.90
CA ILE A 96 -4.76 -0.23 -15.00
C ILE A 96 -5.84 0.48 -15.81
N TYR A 97 -6.46 1.52 -15.22
CA TYR A 97 -7.37 2.40 -15.95
C TYR A 97 -6.61 3.40 -16.82
N LYS A 98 -5.54 3.98 -16.29
CA LYS A 98 -4.81 5.06 -16.94
C LYS A 98 -3.36 5.08 -16.48
N LYS A 99 -2.43 5.27 -17.43
CA LYS A 99 -1.02 5.58 -17.13
C LYS A 99 -0.85 7.08 -16.90
N ASN A 100 -0.13 7.46 -15.85
CA ASN A 100 0.15 8.83 -15.44
C ASN A 100 1.66 9.08 -15.58
N GLY A 101 2.13 9.25 -16.81
CA GLY A 101 3.55 9.32 -17.13
C GLY A 101 4.24 7.95 -17.12
N GLN A 102 5.56 7.94 -16.90
CA GLN A 102 6.37 6.71 -16.91
C GLN A 102 6.37 5.97 -15.56
N SER A 103 6.17 6.69 -14.47
CA SER A 103 6.28 6.17 -13.10
C SER A 103 4.98 6.26 -12.30
N GLY A 104 3.84 6.48 -12.96
CA GLY A 104 2.54 6.56 -12.30
C GLY A 104 1.43 5.87 -13.10
N TYR A 105 0.39 5.42 -12.39
CA TYR A 105 -0.85 4.96 -12.97
C TYR A 105 -2.02 5.10 -12.00
N THR A 106 -3.23 5.10 -12.56
CA THR A 106 -4.49 4.87 -11.81
C THR A 106 -4.96 3.46 -12.13
N ALA A 107 -5.21 2.67 -11.09
CA ALA A 107 -5.48 1.24 -11.20
C ALA A 107 -6.62 0.79 -10.29
N PHE A 108 -6.98 -0.48 -10.41
CA PHE A 108 -7.98 -1.11 -9.57
C PHE A 108 -7.61 -2.54 -9.21
N GLN A 109 -8.20 -3.00 -8.11
CA GLN A 109 -8.27 -4.40 -7.70
C GLN A 109 -9.67 -4.68 -7.15
N VAL A 110 -10.27 -5.79 -7.56
CA VAL A 110 -11.54 -6.29 -7.01
C VAL A 110 -11.24 -7.43 -6.06
N PHE A 111 -11.69 -7.28 -4.83
CA PHE A 111 -11.58 -8.30 -3.79
C PHE A 111 -12.94 -8.94 -3.56
N ASP A 112 -12.99 -10.27 -3.64
CA ASP A 112 -14.18 -11.09 -3.30
C ASP A 112 -13.85 -11.95 -2.08
N ILE A 113 -13.96 -11.35 -0.90
CA ILE A 113 -13.69 -12.02 0.37
C ILE A 113 -14.96 -12.77 0.79
N PRO A 114 -14.89 -14.07 1.13
CA PRO A 114 -16.04 -14.86 1.54
C PRO A 114 -16.87 -14.18 2.62
N PHE A 115 -18.19 -14.21 2.46
CA PHE A 115 -19.19 -13.60 3.35
C PHE A 115 -19.18 -12.07 3.40
N MET A 116 -18.52 -11.42 2.45
CA MET A 116 -18.51 -9.96 2.30
C MET A 116 -18.93 -9.58 0.88
N THR A 117 -19.64 -8.47 0.74
CA THR A 117 -19.86 -7.86 -0.59
C THR A 117 -18.52 -7.58 -1.25
N PRO A 118 -18.32 -7.86 -2.54
CA PRO A 118 -17.10 -7.53 -3.23
C PRO A 118 -16.74 -6.04 -3.13
N ARG A 119 -15.43 -5.74 -3.04
CA ARG A 119 -14.90 -4.39 -2.92
C ARG A 119 -14.05 -4.05 -4.12
N LEU A 120 -14.27 -2.85 -4.63
CA LEU A 120 -13.44 -2.26 -5.69
C LEU A 120 -12.47 -1.24 -5.07
N TYR A 121 -11.20 -1.60 -4.98
CA TYR A 121 -10.13 -0.71 -4.59
C TYR A 121 -9.64 0.04 -5.83
N GLN A 122 -9.84 1.35 -5.85
CA GLN A 122 -9.35 2.24 -6.90
C GLN A 122 -8.25 3.12 -6.31
N PHE A 123 -7.10 3.17 -6.96
CA PHE A 123 -5.94 3.85 -6.40
C PHE A 123 -4.99 4.43 -7.46
N ASN A 124 -4.33 5.49 -7.10
CA ASN A 124 -3.19 6.04 -7.82
C ASN A 124 -1.91 5.44 -7.26
N SER A 125 -1.03 4.97 -8.14
CA SER A 125 0.28 4.46 -7.77
C SER A 125 1.39 5.27 -8.40
N ILE A 126 2.50 5.39 -7.67
CA ILE A 126 3.75 5.95 -8.16
C ILE A 126 4.91 5.02 -7.82
N ARG A 127 5.77 4.79 -8.80
CA ARG A 127 7.03 4.06 -8.62
C ARG A 127 8.16 5.06 -8.39
N LEU A 128 8.91 4.84 -7.32
CA LEU A 128 10.18 5.48 -7.00
C LEU A 128 11.31 4.46 -7.16
N GLU A 129 12.55 4.86 -6.95
CA GLU A 129 13.72 3.98 -7.13
C GLU A 129 13.58 2.66 -6.34
N ASN A 130 13.29 2.75 -5.06
CA ASN A 130 13.26 1.60 -4.15
C ASN A 130 11.87 1.38 -3.50
N SER A 131 10.84 1.98 -4.05
CA SER A 131 9.49 1.85 -3.49
C SER A 131 8.39 2.06 -4.52
N VAL A 132 7.22 1.51 -4.20
CA VAL A 132 5.94 1.78 -4.86
C VAL A 132 4.99 2.30 -3.80
N HIS A 133 4.42 3.46 -4.03
CA HIS A 133 3.44 4.08 -3.15
C HIS A 133 2.09 4.10 -3.82
N TRP A 134 1.02 3.95 -3.06
CA TRP A 134 -0.34 4.14 -3.57
C TRP A 134 -1.22 4.88 -2.59
N SER A 135 -2.22 5.55 -3.13
CA SER A 135 -3.29 6.18 -2.37
C SER A 135 -4.62 5.99 -3.09
N ARG A 136 -5.72 5.99 -2.32
CA ARG A 136 -7.06 5.87 -2.88
C ARG A 136 -7.27 6.92 -3.97
N ALA A 137 -7.72 6.47 -5.14
CA ALA A 137 -8.18 7.39 -6.18
C ALA A 137 -9.58 7.90 -5.82
N VAL A 138 -9.78 9.21 -5.98
CA VAL A 138 -11.04 9.89 -5.70
C VAL A 138 -11.57 10.55 -6.98
N ASN A 139 -12.88 10.83 -7.03
CA ASN A 139 -13.51 11.53 -8.14
C ASN A 139 -13.35 10.87 -9.52
N LEU A 140 -13.22 9.52 -9.53
CA LEU A 140 -13.25 8.78 -10.78
C LEU A 140 -14.67 8.79 -11.37
N ASP A 141 -14.74 8.76 -12.69
CA ASP A 141 -16.00 8.62 -13.41
C ASP A 141 -16.71 7.32 -13.02
N LYS A 142 -18.04 7.35 -12.98
CA LYS A 142 -18.86 6.17 -12.63
C LYS A 142 -18.64 4.98 -13.58
N SER A 143 -18.21 5.23 -14.83
CA SER A 143 -17.84 4.18 -15.77
C SER A 143 -16.72 3.25 -15.27
N PHE A 144 -15.90 3.71 -14.32
CA PHE A 144 -14.89 2.90 -13.66
C PHE A 144 -15.44 2.02 -12.51
N ASN A 145 -16.74 2.07 -12.24
CA ASN A 145 -17.42 1.16 -11.31
C ASN A 145 -18.80 0.77 -11.85
N PRO A 146 -18.86 0.08 -13.01
CA PRO A 146 -20.12 -0.20 -13.70
C PRO A 146 -21.06 -1.13 -12.90
N ASN A 147 -20.52 -1.91 -11.98
CA ASN A 147 -21.27 -2.85 -11.15
C ASN A 147 -21.66 -2.26 -9.78
N ASP A 148 -21.42 -0.97 -9.57
CA ASP A 148 -21.69 -0.25 -8.32
C ASP A 148 -21.14 -0.98 -7.07
N LEU A 149 -19.92 -1.52 -7.19
CA LEU A 149 -19.23 -2.22 -6.10
C LEU A 149 -18.88 -1.25 -4.98
N LEU A 150 -18.81 -1.76 -3.76
CA LEU A 150 -18.44 -0.98 -2.60
C LEU A 150 -16.99 -0.47 -2.74
N LEU A 151 -16.82 0.84 -2.59
CA LEU A 151 -15.51 1.50 -2.62
C LEU A 151 -15.00 1.71 -1.19
N PRO A 152 -13.85 1.11 -0.82
CA PRO A 152 -13.23 1.35 0.48
C PRO A 152 -12.98 2.84 0.75
N PRO A 153 -13.38 3.39 1.90
CA PRO A 153 -13.18 4.80 2.20
C PRO A 153 -11.70 5.15 2.45
N VAL A 154 -10.91 4.21 2.93
CA VAL A 154 -9.48 4.38 3.19
C VAL A 154 -8.69 3.28 2.50
N ASN A 155 -7.70 3.65 1.71
CA ASN A 155 -6.74 2.72 1.12
C ASN A 155 -5.48 3.48 0.68
N PHE A 156 -4.39 3.32 1.42
CA PHE A 156 -3.08 3.82 1.03
C PHE A 156 -1.97 2.97 1.65
N GLY A 157 -0.81 2.99 1.02
CA GLY A 157 0.31 2.20 1.51
C GLY A 157 1.55 2.27 0.64
N SER A 158 2.52 1.44 0.98
CA SER A 158 3.78 1.36 0.26
C SER A 158 4.37 -0.05 0.27
N TRP A 159 5.03 -0.38 -0.83
CA TRP A 159 6.09 -1.37 -0.90
C TRP A 159 7.43 -0.63 -0.86
N GLN A 160 8.34 -1.06 -0.04
CA GLN A 160 9.70 -0.53 0.05
C GLN A 160 10.68 -1.68 0.08
N VAL A 161 11.80 -1.54 -0.61
CA VAL A 161 12.87 -2.54 -0.59
C VAL A 161 14.17 -1.87 -0.14
N GLU A 162 14.84 -2.53 0.79
CA GLU A 162 16.12 -2.10 1.34
C GLU A 162 17.18 -3.18 1.16
N LYS A 163 18.44 -2.77 1.04
CA LYS A 163 19.56 -3.72 1.02
C LYS A 163 19.76 -4.30 2.43
N TYR A 164 19.89 -5.62 2.52
CA TYR A 164 20.12 -6.33 3.78
C TYR A 164 21.25 -7.36 3.62
N GLY A 165 22.50 -6.91 3.80
CA GLY A 165 23.69 -7.70 3.50
C GLY A 165 23.74 -8.07 2.00
N ASN A 166 23.75 -9.36 1.69
CA ASN A 166 23.66 -9.91 0.33
C ASN A 166 22.22 -10.24 -0.11
N LYS A 167 21.23 -9.86 0.68
CA LYS A 167 19.80 -10.07 0.44
C LYS A 167 19.07 -8.75 0.35
N SER A 168 17.77 -8.81 0.11
CA SER A 168 16.85 -7.67 0.13
C SER A 168 15.85 -7.81 1.28
N LYS A 169 15.52 -6.68 1.94
CA LYS A 169 14.43 -6.60 2.91
C LYS A 169 13.25 -5.91 2.24
N LEU A 170 12.15 -6.61 2.11
CA LEU A 170 10.88 -6.08 1.63
C LEU A 170 10.05 -5.61 2.81
N ILE A 171 9.55 -4.40 2.75
CA ILE A 171 8.67 -3.78 3.75
C ILE A 171 7.37 -3.39 3.05
N TYR A 172 6.27 -3.94 3.50
CA TYR A 172 4.92 -3.60 3.08
C TYR A 172 4.21 -2.83 4.18
N ARG A 173 3.62 -1.69 3.87
CA ARG A 173 2.81 -0.90 4.79
C ARG A 173 1.44 -0.64 4.18
N LEU A 174 0.40 -0.84 4.96
CA LEU A 174 -0.98 -0.68 4.51
C LEU A 174 -1.83 -0.04 5.61
N CYS A 175 -2.56 1.00 5.24
CA CYS A 175 -3.73 1.46 5.96
C CYS A 175 -4.95 1.31 5.06
N THR A 176 -5.91 0.52 5.49
CA THR A 176 -7.15 0.33 4.74
C THR A 176 -8.33 0.19 5.69
N ASP A 177 -9.45 0.81 5.27
CA ASP A 177 -10.77 0.52 5.82
C ASP A 177 -11.61 -0.04 4.66
N PRO A 178 -12.00 -1.32 4.69
CA PRO A 178 -12.75 -1.92 3.61
C PRO A 178 -14.17 -1.35 3.48
N GLY A 179 -14.62 -0.54 4.44
CA GLY A 179 -15.98 0.00 4.49
C GLY A 179 -17.06 -1.05 4.72
N GLY A 180 -18.29 -0.58 4.96
CA GLY A 180 -19.45 -1.42 5.21
C GLY A 180 -19.39 -2.17 6.55
N ALA A 181 -20.34 -3.05 6.78
CA ALA A 181 -20.35 -3.90 7.96
C ALA A 181 -19.36 -5.06 7.79
N VAL A 182 -18.18 -4.95 8.37
CA VAL A 182 -17.24 -6.06 8.47
C VAL A 182 -17.59 -6.87 9.71
N PRO A 183 -18.03 -8.13 9.60
CA PRO A 183 -18.31 -8.95 10.77
C PRO A 183 -17.08 -9.09 11.66
N ILE A 184 -17.25 -8.88 12.97
CA ILE A 184 -16.17 -8.92 13.97
C ILE A 184 -15.36 -10.23 13.90
N TRP A 185 -15.99 -11.33 13.53
CA TRP A 185 -15.30 -12.62 13.39
C TRP A 185 -14.33 -12.66 12.19
N ILE A 186 -14.59 -11.89 11.11
CA ILE A 186 -13.66 -11.74 9.98
C ILE A 186 -12.41 -10.96 10.43
N VAL A 187 -12.61 -9.89 11.19
CA VAL A 187 -11.50 -9.13 11.80
C VAL A 187 -10.67 -10.04 12.72
N LYS A 188 -11.32 -10.88 13.51
CA LYS A 188 -10.65 -11.87 14.37
C LYS A 188 -9.92 -12.95 13.57
N MET A 189 -10.50 -13.45 12.47
CA MET A 189 -9.84 -14.43 11.59
C MET A 189 -8.63 -13.85 10.87
N ALA A 190 -8.69 -12.60 10.42
CA ALA A 190 -7.53 -11.92 9.83
C ALA A 190 -6.37 -11.83 10.84
N ASN A 191 -6.69 -11.62 12.12
CA ASN A 191 -5.71 -11.60 13.21
C ASN A 191 -5.22 -13.00 13.66
N GLN A 192 -5.90 -14.09 13.29
CA GLN A 192 -5.56 -15.45 13.73
C GLN A 192 -4.93 -16.34 12.64
N ARG A 193 -5.08 -16.00 11.36
CA ARG A 193 -4.63 -16.83 10.22
C ARG A 193 -3.20 -16.62 9.78
N TYR A 194 -2.43 -15.87 10.52
CA TYR A 194 -1.02 -15.70 10.18
C TYR A 194 -0.11 -16.42 11.16
#